data_3f97310bc477bb19591eb6fd531eef72
#
_entry.id   3f97310bc477bb19591eb6fd531eef72
#
_cell.length_a   1.000
_cell.length_b   1.000
_cell.length_c   1.000
_cell.angle_alpha   90.00
_cell.angle_beta   90.00
_cell.angle_gamma   90.00
#
_symmetry.space_group_name_H-M   'P 1'
#
loop_
_entity.id
_entity.type
_entity.pdbx_description
1 polymer ?
#
loop_
_entity_poly.entity_id
_entity_poly.type
_entity_poly.pdbx_seq_one_letter_code
_entity_poly.pdbx_strand_id
1 'polypeptide(L)'
;MDYLQQQGFDLKEIEAAGLISARDNGEAVDKFRGRIIFPIHNVKGQVVAFGGRALLSQQEPKYLNSPETELFHKGSLLYHFKNVQDQRASDQSVILVEGYMDVIKLSQAGYPRAVAPLGTAVTPEQIIALWRLDRNPIIVMDGDTAGIRAQKRVIERAMPLITSERTLRFLTLPQGQDPDSFIDENGLPAFQSLLTQSKSLVDQLWHLYFLSIDQDTPEKRTQIDKNLWELTSSIQDPALQKNYQSDLLQKTKSHRSTLYQRRNVSPPLSPRKKIKHPHKIDLNRRLLLYLAIRYPNLVIDHEEDFSNIDFPASHLTLQKECLDSCATQKPIQEDGWLSYFQAKEAYRDILSEFDITFIRSHLPGLRKDPDSSTLAEVWQKTMQALHQEKQKNLAEEMRQKFEDDPTEENWKLFLKHTNT
;
A
#
# COMPACT_ATOMS: atom_id res chain seq x y z
N MET A 1 41.56 -18.45 4.25
CA MET A 1 42.50 -18.52 5.42
C MET A 1 43.92 -18.56 4.94
N ASP A 2 44.38 -19.59 4.27
CA ASP A 2 45.77 -19.83 3.84
C ASP A 2 46.42 -18.66 3.09
N TYR A 3 45.67 -18.02 2.19
CA TYR A 3 46.15 -16.86 1.45
C TYR A 3 46.51 -15.70 2.38
N LEU A 4 45.69 -15.41 3.39
CA LEU A 4 45.93 -14.31 4.33
C LEU A 4 47.13 -14.62 5.23
N GLN A 5 47.29 -15.87 5.64
CA GLN A 5 48.50 -16.29 6.40
C GLN A 5 49.78 -16.15 5.56
N GLN A 6 49.72 -16.48 4.27
CA GLN A 6 50.87 -16.25 3.35
C GLN A 6 51.17 -14.73 3.17
N GLN A 7 50.18 -13.85 3.34
CA GLN A 7 50.37 -12.39 3.34
C GLN A 7 50.85 -11.85 4.70
N GLY A 8 51.09 -12.71 5.69
CA GLY A 8 51.67 -12.31 6.98
C GLY A 8 50.67 -12.06 8.10
N PHE A 9 49.36 -12.26 7.87
CA PHE A 9 48.33 -12.13 8.92
C PHE A 9 48.30 -13.39 9.78
N ASP A 10 48.21 -13.24 11.09
CA ASP A 10 48.04 -14.38 11.99
C ASP A 10 46.57 -14.80 12.09
N LEU A 11 46.33 -16.00 12.65
CA LEU A 11 44.98 -16.52 12.79
C LEU A 11 44.08 -15.67 13.67
N LYS A 12 44.66 -15.00 14.69
CA LYS A 12 43.90 -14.14 15.61
C LYS A 12 43.40 -12.88 14.90
N GLU A 13 44.24 -12.31 14.05
CA GLU A 13 43.87 -11.14 13.22
C GLU A 13 42.75 -11.52 12.22
N ILE A 14 42.86 -12.69 11.57
CA ILE A 14 41.88 -13.19 10.63
C ILE A 14 40.53 -13.47 11.34
N GLU A 15 40.59 -14.03 12.55
CA GLU A 15 39.42 -14.27 13.40
C GLU A 15 38.78 -12.97 13.88
N ALA A 16 39.60 -12.02 14.39
CA ALA A 16 39.15 -10.72 14.84
C ALA A 16 38.47 -9.91 13.70
N ALA A 17 38.93 -10.08 12.45
CA ALA A 17 38.27 -9.54 11.27
C ALA A 17 36.96 -10.27 10.90
N GLY A 18 36.61 -11.37 11.58
CA GLY A 18 35.39 -12.13 11.34
C GLY A 18 35.36 -12.90 10.01
N LEU A 19 36.52 -13.26 9.48
CA LEU A 19 36.72 -13.95 8.19
C LEU A 19 36.70 -15.48 8.32
N ILE A 20 36.96 -15.99 9.51
CA ILE A 20 36.88 -17.40 9.84
C ILE A 20 35.88 -17.67 10.96
N SER A 21 35.45 -18.90 11.08
CA SER A 21 34.62 -19.40 12.18
C SER A 21 35.17 -20.74 12.65
N ALA A 22 35.10 -21.02 13.95
CA ALA A 22 35.44 -22.30 14.49
C ALA A 22 34.28 -23.30 14.26
N ARG A 23 34.61 -24.54 13.86
CA ARG A 23 33.68 -25.68 13.89
C ARG A 23 33.60 -26.26 15.29
N ASP A 24 32.61 -27.11 15.53
CA ASP A 24 32.44 -27.84 16.81
C ASP A 24 33.66 -28.64 17.21
N ASN A 25 34.48 -29.08 16.26
CA ASN A 25 35.75 -29.79 16.49
C ASN A 25 36.95 -28.81 16.72
N GLY A 26 36.72 -27.50 16.78
CA GLY A 26 37.76 -26.49 16.98
C GLY A 26 38.55 -26.11 15.71
N GLU A 27 38.25 -26.69 14.56
CA GLU A 27 38.90 -26.36 13.28
C GLU A 27 38.41 -25.04 12.73
N ALA A 28 39.35 -24.14 12.36
CA ALA A 28 39.02 -22.87 11.73
C ALA A 28 38.67 -23.07 10.27
N VAL A 29 37.55 -22.45 9.82
CA VAL A 29 37.10 -22.50 8.43
C VAL A 29 36.74 -21.13 7.91
N ASP A 30 36.99 -20.91 6.61
CA ASP A 30 36.59 -19.66 5.94
C ASP A 30 35.07 -19.45 6.00
N LYS A 31 34.65 -18.28 6.43
CA LYS A 31 33.26 -17.95 6.68
C LYS A 31 32.44 -17.76 5.39
N PHE A 32 33.05 -17.12 4.39
CA PHE A 32 32.34 -16.66 3.17
C PHE A 32 32.53 -17.61 1.97
N ARG A 33 32.64 -18.89 2.18
CA ARG A 33 32.83 -19.87 1.10
C ARG A 33 31.66 -19.88 0.12
N GLY A 34 31.95 -19.88 -1.18
CA GLY A 34 30.94 -19.97 -2.25
C GLY A 34 29.97 -18.79 -2.28
N ARG A 35 30.45 -17.58 -1.98
CA ARG A 35 29.63 -16.37 -1.91
C ARG A 35 30.19 -15.22 -2.74
N ILE A 36 29.31 -14.43 -3.29
CA ILE A 36 29.65 -13.08 -3.78
C ILE A 36 29.80 -12.19 -2.55
N ILE A 37 30.90 -11.43 -2.53
CA ILE A 37 31.27 -10.60 -1.38
C ILE A 37 30.95 -9.13 -1.65
N PHE A 38 30.32 -8.49 -0.68
CA PHE A 38 29.99 -7.07 -0.67
C PHE A 38 30.76 -6.40 0.47
N PRO A 39 31.77 -5.55 0.18
CA PRO A 39 32.46 -4.81 1.21
C PRO A 39 31.52 -3.84 1.93
N ILE A 40 31.59 -3.83 3.26
CA ILE A 40 30.85 -2.90 4.12
C ILE A 40 31.84 -1.85 4.61
N HIS A 41 31.50 -0.57 4.35
CA HIS A 41 32.36 0.55 4.67
C HIS A 41 31.83 1.31 5.89
N ASN A 42 32.74 1.82 6.70
CA ASN A 42 32.40 2.79 7.73
C ASN A 42 32.19 4.20 7.12
N VAL A 43 31.85 5.16 7.97
CA VAL A 43 31.61 6.57 7.55
C VAL A 43 32.86 7.27 6.95
N LYS A 44 34.05 6.70 7.14
CA LYS A 44 35.31 7.20 6.55
C LYS A 44 35.66 6.53 5.20
N GLY A 45 34.86 5.53 4.77
CA GLY A 45 35.10 4.79 3.54
C GLY A 45 36.06 3.60 3.70
N GLN A 46 36.46 3.24 4.92
CA GLN A 46 37.30 2.06 5.18
C GLN A 46 36.44 0.82 5.23
N VAL A 47 36.89 -0.30 4.65
CA VAL A 47 36.22 -1.60 4.74
C VAL A 47 36.37 -2.11 6.18
N VAL A 48 35.25 -2.39 6.83
CA VAL A 48 35.19 -2.85 8.23
C VAL A 48 34.51 -4.21 8.38
N ALA A 49 33.80 -4.68 7.34
CA ALA A 49 33.09 -5.96 7.32
C ALA A 49 32.76 -6.38 5.90
N PHE A 50 32.16 -7.54 5.78
CA PHE A 50 31.68 -8.09 4.52
C PHE A 50 30.26 -8.63 4.64
N GLY A 51 29.45 -8.43 3.60
CA GLY A 51 28.23 -9.19 3.32
C GLY A 51 28.55 -10.27 2.28
N GLY A 52 27.90 -11.41 2.35
CA GLY A 52 28.07 -12.49 1.39
C GLY A 52 26.73 -13.04 0.92
N ARG A 53 26.48 -13.06 -0.40
CA ARG A 53 25.32 -13.73 -0.99
C ARG A 53 25.73 -15.09 -1.55
N ALA A 54 25.04 -16.15 -1.17
CA ALA A 54 25.28 -17.49 -1.68
C ALA A 54 25.19 -17.54 -3.21
N LEU A 55 26.16 -18.20 -3.85
CA LEU A 55 26.16 -18.44 -5.29
C LEU A 55 25.20 -19.57 -5.69
N LEU A 56 25.08 -20.58 -4.83
CA LEU A 56 24.20 -21.70 -5.07
C LEU A 56 22.87 -21.52 -4.32
N SER A 57 21.76 -21.82 -4.99
CA SER A 57 20.41 -21.68 -4.41
C SER A 57 20.15 -22.55 -3.18
N GLN A 58 20.91 -23.66 -3.06
CA GLN A 58 20.79 -24.61 -1.92
C GLN A 58 21.68 -24.22 -0.74
N GLN A 59 22.48 -23.19 -0.84
CA GLN A 59 23.40 -22.78 0.21
C GLN A 59 22.71 -21.83 1.20
N GLU A 60 22.55 -22.29 2.43
CA GLU A 60 22.00 -21.49 3.52
C GLU A 60 23.11 -20.93 4.45
N PRO A 61 22.89 -19.76 5.06
CA PRO A 61 21.83 -18.80 4.74
C PRO A 61 22.08 -18.11 3.40
N LYS A 62 21.02 -17.70 2.67
CA LYS A 62 21.12 -16.98 1.39
C LYS A 62 22.00 -15.75 1.51
N TYR A 63 21.89 -15.01 2.62
CA TYR A 63 22.73 -13.86 2.96
C TYR A 63 23.45 -14.09 4.29
N LEU A 64 24.73 -13.76 4.32
CA LEU A 64 25.58 -13.89 5.50
C LEU A 64 26.40 -12.63 5.67
N ASN A 65 26.35 -12.01 6.84
CA ASN A 65 27.20 -10.85 7.17
C ASN A 65 28.32 -11.26 8.14
N SER A 66 29.40 -10.46 8.19
CA SER A 66 30.40 -10.57 9.24
C SER A 66 29.76 -10.59 10.61
N PRO A 67 30.32 -11.26 11.60
CA PRO A 67 29.90 -11.14 13.00
C PRO A 67 30.12 -9.71 13.51
N GLU A 68 29.62 -9.39 14.69
CA GLU A 68 30.07 -8.21 15.43
C GLU A 68 31.57 -8.31 15.72
N THR A 69 32.29 -7.22 15.49
CA THR A 69 33.74 -7.10 15.78
C THR A 69 34.00 -5.75 16.42
N GLU A 70 35.23 -5.49 16.87
CA GLU A 70 35.63 -4.17 17.38
C GLU A 70 35.45 -3.05 16.35
N LEU A 71 35.55 -3.35 15.05
CA LEU A 71 35.41 -2.39 13.95
C LEU A 71 34.00 -2.35 13.34
N PHE A 72 33.16 -3.34 13.59
CA PHE A 72 31.89 -3.53 12.94
C PHE A 72 30.75 -3.80 13.89
N HIS A 73 29.84 -2.85 14.00
CA HIS A 73 28.58 -2.96 14.72
C HIS A 73 27.41 -2.79 13.75
N LYS A 74 26.71 -3.89 13.44
CA LYS A 74 25.61 -3.90 12.45
C LYS A 74 24.54 -2.85 12.72
N GLY A 75 24.22 -2.65 14.01
CA GLY A 75 23.21 -1.69 14.44
C GLY A 75 23.60 -0.22 14.30
N SER A 76 24.86 0.13 14.03
CA SER A 76 25.32 1.52 13.92
C SER A 76 25.65 1.96 12.49
N LEU A 77 25.73 1.00 11.56
CA LEU A 77 26.15 1.26 10.18
C LEU A 77 25.00 1.04 9.19
N LEU A 78 25.02 1.82 8.11
CA LEU A 78 24.18 1.63 6.93
C LEU A 78 25.07 1.29 5.74
N TYR A 79 24.67 0.27 4.98
CA TYR A 79 25.32 -0.05 3.71
C TYR A 79 25.24 1.15 2.76
N HIS A 80 26.30 1.42 2.03
CA HIS A 80 26.43 2.50 1.05
C HIS A 80 26.40 3.93 1.62
N PHE A 81 26.45 4.10 2.94
CA PHE A 81 26.39 5.40 3.62
C PHE A 81 27.41 6.40 3.07
N LYS A 82 28.70 6.00 2.97
CA LYS A 82 29.79 6.89 2.51
C LYS A 82 29.54 7.38 1.07
N ASN A 83 29.11 6.51 0.19
CA ASN A 83 28.83 6.86 -1.21
C ASN A 83 27.71 7.90 -1.31
N VAL A 84 26.63 7.72 -0.53
CA VAL A 84 25.53 8.70 -0.45
C VAL A 84 26.02 10.02 0.15
N GLN A 85 26.86 9.96 1.16
CA GLN A 85 27.46 11.15 1.79
C GLN A 85 28.26 11.97 0.81
N ASP A 86 29.02 11.33 -0.10
CA ASP A 86 29.83 12.00 -1.10
C ASP A 86 29.00 12.68 -2.20
N GLN A 87 27.75 12.29 -2.34
CA GLN A 87 26.79 12.81 -3.33
C GLN A 87 25.84 13.87 -2.75
N ARG A 88 26.29 14.68 -1.81
CA ARG A 88 25.47 15.71 -1.14
C ARG A 88 24.87 16.77 -2.07
N ALA A 89 25.48 17.00 -3.22
CA ALA A 89 25.01 17.98 -4.20
C ALA A 89 23.83 17.49 -5.06
N SER A 90 23.38 16.25 -4.89
CA SER A 90 22.25 15.71 -5.63
C SER A 90 20.92 16.18 -5.05
N ASP A 91 19.98 16.56 -5.90
CA ASP A 91 18.60 16.94 -5.54
C ASP A 91 17.70 15.73 -5.21
N GLN A 92 18.20 14.50 -5.41
CA GLN A 92 17.45 13.29 -5.09
C GLN A 92 17.35 13.10 -3.57
N SER A 93 16.19 12.73 -3.07
CA SER A 93 16.00 12.35 -1.66
C SER A 93 16.85 11.13 -1.30
N VAL A 94 17.32 11.05 -0.06
CA VAL A 94 17.92 9.82 0.45
C VAL A 94 16.82 8.82 0.74
N ILE A 95 17.00 7.58 0.31
CA ILE A 95 16.06 6.49 0.61
C ILE A 95 16.75 5.40 1.42
N LEU A 96 16.00 4.79 2.34
CA LEU A 96 16.40 3.57 3.04
C LEU A 96 15.53 2.43 2.52
N VAL A 97 16.18 1.39 2.03
CA VAL A 97 15.55 0.15 1.52
C VAL A 97 15.92 -1.03 2.43
N GLU A 98 15.34 -2.23 2.20
CA GLU A 98 15.51 -3.36 3.11
C GLU A 98 16.87 -4.04 3.00
N GLY A 99 17.44 -4.15 1.80
CA GLY A 99 18.68 -4.89 1.55
C GLY A 99 19.71 -4.18 0.67
N TYR A 100 20.92 -4.66 0.73
CA TYR A 100 22.01 -4.11 -0.08
C TYR A 100 21.89 -4.49 -1.58
N MET A 101 21.11 -5.50 -1.93
CA MET A 101 20.82 -5.81 -3.33
C MET A 101 19.96 -4.71 -3.95
N ASP A 102 18.95 -4.23 -3.22
CA ASP A 102 18.09 -3.12 -3.64
C ASP A 102 18.92 -1.84 -3.84
N VAL A 103 19.87 -1.58 -2.91
CA VAL A 103 20.80 -0.44 -3.05
C VAL A 103 21.63 -0.55 -4.33
N ILE A 104 22.17 -1.73 -4.63
CA ILE A 104 22.98 -1.97 -5.83
C ILE A 104 22.14 -1.77 -7.07
N LYS A 105 20.94 -2.33 -7.10
CA LYS A 105 20.01 -2.21 -8.24
C LYS A 105 19.62 -0.77 -8.50
N LEU A 106 19.23 -0.06 -7.46
CA LEU A 106 18.88 1.36 -7.53
C LEU A 106 20.06 2.19 -8.05
N SER A 107 21.27 1.92 -7.55
CA SER A 107 22.49 2.59 -8.00
C SER A 107 22.78 2.31 -9.48
N GLN A 108 22.65 1.06 -9.93
CA GLN A 108 22.81 0.67 -11.33
C GLN A 108 21.76 1.33 -12.24
N ALA A 109 20.54 1.49 -11.75
CA ALA A 109 19.47 2.16 -12.48
C ALA A 109 19.62 3.70 -12.53
N GLY A 110 20.60 4.28 -11.81
CA GLY A 110 20.84 5.74 -11.76
C GLY A 110 20.22 6.45 -10.54
N TYR A 111 19.88 5.71 -9.48
CA TYR A 111 19.47 6.25 -8.19
C TYR A 111 20.48 5.89 -7.08
N PRO A 112 21.63 6.61 -7.00
CA PRO A 112 22.72 6.25 -6.11
C PRO A 112 22.51 6.69 -4.65
N ARG A 113 21.41 7.37 -4.29
CA ARG A 113 21.15 7.88 -2.94
C ARG A 113 20.32 6.91 -2.09
N ALA A 114 20.58 5.62 -2.25
CA ALA A 114 19.96 4.55 -1.46
C ALA A 114 20.93 3.99 -0.42
N VAL A 115 20.44 3.68 0.77
CA VAL A 115 21.16 2.98 1.84
C VAL A 115 20.31 1.83 2.39
N ALA A 116 20.92 0.85 3.05
CA ALA A 116 20.21 -0.25 3.67
C ALA A 116 20.79 -0.64 5.04
N PRO A 117 20.01 -1.21 5.95
CA PRO A 117 20.50 -1.86 7.15
C PRO A 117 21.26 -3.17 6.80
N LEU A 118 21.99 -3.71 7.74
CA LEU A 118 22.90 -4.85 7.53
C LEU A 118 22.32 -6.18 8.07
N GLY A 119 21.13 -6.55 7.60
CA GLY A 119 20.48 -7.81 7.98
C GLY A 119 19.87 -7.78 9.38
N THR A 120 19.56 -6.61 9.90
CA THR A 120 18.85 -6.39 11.15
C THR A 120 17.72 -5.38 10.95
N ALA A 121 16.74 -5.39 11.84
CA ALA A 121 15.74 -4.33 11.85
C ALA A 121 16.41 -2.98 12.15
N VAL A 122 16.02 -1.92 11.42
CA VAL A 122 16.57 -0.56 11.54
C VAL A 122 16.63 -0.11 13.01
N THR A 123 17.78 0.34 13.45
CA THR A 123 18.01 0.77 14.85
C THR A 123 17.88 2.28 15.02
N PRO A 124 17.75 2.79 16.25
CA PRO A 124 17.81 4.22 16.55
C PRO A 124 19.09 4.89 16.02
N GLU A 125 20.23 4.23 16.16
CA GLU A 125 21.53 4.73 15.70
C GLU A 125 21.56 4.86 14.17
N GLN A 126 20.98 3.91 13.46
CA GLN A 126 20.86 3.95 12.00
C GLN A 126 19.91 5.06 11.54
N ILE A 127 18.82 5.33 12.28
CA ILE A 127 17.94 6.47 12.00
C ILE A 127 18.69 7.79 12.18
N ILE A 128 19.47 7.92 13.25
CA ILE A 128 20.31 9.10 13.47
C ILE A 128 21.37 9.25 12.37
N ALA A 129 21.96 8.14 11.93
CA ALA A 129 22.90 8.15 10.81
C ALA A 129 22.23 8.58 9.50
N LEU A 130 21.01 8.08 9.23
CA LEU A 130 20.23 8.45 8.06
C LEU A 130 19.94 9.96 8.01
N TRP A 131 19.62 10.59 9.14
CA TRP A 131 19.40 12.04 9.23
C TRP A 131 20.68 12.89 9.04
N ARG A 132 21.86 12.29 9.09
CA ARG A 132 23.10 12.99 8.68
C ARG A 132 23.22 13.11 7.16
N LEU A 133 22.52 12.26 6.42
CA LEU A 133 22.49 12.27 4.95
C LEU A 133 21.35 13.16 4.42
N ASP A 134 20.18 13.08 5.05
CA ASP A 134 18.98 13.83 4.68
C ASP A 134 18.09 14.05 5.92
N ARG A 135 17.53 15.26 6.07
CA ARG A 135 16.67 15.59 7.22
C ARG A 135 15.29 14.96 7.12
N ASN A 136 14.87 14.57 5.91
CA ASN A 136 13.56 14.02 5.61
C ASN A 136 13.64 12.83 4.64
N PRO A 137 14.41 11.79 4.97
CA PRO A 137 14.61 10.65 4.09
C PRO A 137 13.33 9.82 3.93
N ILE A 138 13.27 9.03 2.86
CA ILE A 138 12.14 8.17 2.55
C ILE A 138 12.48 6.72 2.92
N ILE A 139 11.66 6.12 3.76
CA ILE A 139 11.71 4.70 4.10
C ILE A 139 10.88 3.94 3.05
N VAL A 140 11.56 3.17 2.21
CA VAL A 140 10.94 2.37 1.15
C VAL A 140 10.95 0.91 1.60
N MET A 141 9.78 0.32 1.71
CA MET A 141 9.61 -1.06 2.18
C MET A 141 8.85 -1.89 1.15
N ASP A 142 9.08 -3.18 1.17
CA ASP A 142 8.45 -4.14 0.29
C ASP A 142 6.91 -4.14 0.46
N GLY A 143 6.21 -4.49 -0.60
CA GLY A 143 4.74 -4.51 -0.66
C GLY A 143 4.11 -5.73 0.03
N ASP A 144 4.71 -6.23 1.12
CA ASP A 144 4.25 -7.41 1.83
C ASP A 144 3.97 -7.15 3.33
N THR A 145 3.52 -8.18 4.04
CA THR A 145 3.24 -8.10 5.48
C THR A 145 4.51 -7.92 6.33
N ALA A 146 5.68 -8.34 5.85
CA ALA A 146 6.95 -8.15 6.53
C ALA A 146 7.40 -6.69 6.44
N GLY A 147 7.29 -6.07 5.26
CA GLY A 147 7.55 -4.65 5.05
C GLY A 147 6.64 -3.74 5.90
N ILE A 148 5.34 -4.08 6.02
CA ILE A 148 4.44 -3.35 6.93
C ILE A 148 4.90 -3.44 8.39
N ARG A 149 5.32 -4.61 8.85
CA ARG A 149 5.86 -4.79 10.21
C ARG A 149 7.19 -4.05 10.40
N ALA A 150 8.03 -4.03 9.36
CA ALA A 150 9.28 -3.29 9.39
C ALA A 150 9.03 -1.78 9.52
N GLN A 151 8.07 -1.22 8.77
CA GLN A 151 7.66 0.18 8.89
C GLN A 151 7.20 0.53 10.31
N LYS A 152 6.34 -0.29 10.94
CA LYS A 152 5.89 -0.07 12.32
C LYS A 152 7.06 0.02 13.29
N ARG A 153 8.04 -0.89 13.20
CA ARG A 153 9.24 -0.85 14.04
C ARG A 153 10.08 0.40 13.80
N VAL A 154 10.23 0.82 12.53
CA VAL A 154 10.96 2.07 12.22
C VAL A 154 10.25 3.26 12.84
N ILE A 155 8.93 3.35 12.74
CA ILE A 155 8.13 4.42 13.34
C ILE A 155 8.31 4.45 14.85
N GLU A 156 8.13 3.32 15.53
CA GLU A 156 8.27 3.22 16.99
C GLU A 156 9.64 3.67 17.48
N ARG A 157 10.71 3.34 16.71
CA ARG A 157 12.09 3.75 17.02
C ARG A 157 12.38 5.20 16.68
N ALA A 158 11.73 5.75 15.66
CA ALA A 158 11.93 7.12 15.23
C ALA A 158 11.19 8.14 16.10
N MET A 159 9.99 7.80 16.60
CA MET A 159 9.14 8.71 17.36
C MET A 159 9.84 9.42 18.52
N PRO A 160 10.69 8.76 19.35
CA PRO A 160 11.44 9.45 20.40
C PRO A 160 12.54 10.39 19.90
N LEU A 161 12.93 10.26 18.62
CA LEU A 161 14.10 10.91 18.05
C LEU A 161 13.77 12.04 17.08
N ILE A 162 12.51 12.15 16.64
CA ILE A 162 12.08 13.20 15.71
C ILE A 162 12.17 14.58 16.36
N THR A 163 12.41 15.58 15.53
CA THR A 163 12.45 17.00 15.93
C THR A 163 11.71 17.82 14.86
N SER A 164 11.56 19.12 15.11
CA SER A 164 11.02 20.04 14.09
C SER A 164 11.83 20.08 12.78
N GLU A 165 13.09 19.65 12.80
CA GLU A 165 13.99 19.66 11.65
C GLU A 165 14.23 18.26 11.04
N ARG A 166 13.87 17.20 11.74
CA ARG A 166 14.16 15.80 11.35
C ARG A 166 12.92 14.94 11.46
N THR A 167 12.54 14.38 10.33
CA THR A 167 11.38 13.47 10.26
C THR A 167 11.67 12.35 9.28
N LEU A 168 10.67 11.55 8.97
CA LEU A 168 10.73 10.47 7.98
C LEU A 168 9.53 10.55 7.05
N ARG A 169 9.71 10.10 5.82
CA ARG A 169 8.62 9.79 4.89
C ARG A 169 8.59 8.30 4.62
N PHE A 170 7.46 7.80 4.17
CA PHE A 170 7.25 6.37 3.97
C PHE A 170 6.65 6.08 2.60
N LEU A 171 7.19 5.08 1.94
CA LEU A 171 6.66 4.51 0.73
C LEU A 171 6.55 3.00 0.90
N THR A 172 5.38 2.44 0.62
CA THR A 172 5.17 1.00 0.47
C THR A 172 5.05 0.70 -1.01
N LEU A 173 5.84 -0.21 -1.51
CA LEU A 173 5.76 -0.66 -2.90
C LEU A 173 4.46 -1.42 -3.16
N PRO A 174 4.04 -1.60 -4.41
CA PRO A 174 2.91 -2.45 -4.76
C PRO A 174 3.06 -3.86 -4.21
N GLN A 175 1.93 -4.53 -3.99
CA GLN A 175 1.92 -5.86 -3.38
C GLN A 175 2.81 -6.85 -4.13
N GLY A 176 3.71 -7.51 -3.39
CA GLY A 176 4.62 -8.53 -3.92
C GLY A 176 5.84 -7.98 -4.66
N GLN A 177 6.04 -6.66 -4.70
CA GLN A 177 7.22 -6.05 -5.31
C GLN A 177 8.21 -5.54 -4.26
N ASP A 178 9.49 -5.69 -4.58
CA ASP A 178 10.64 -5.05 -3.95
C ASP A 178 11.25 -4.01 -4.92
N PRO A 179 12.22 -3.18 -4.49
CA PRO A 179 12.83 -2.19 -5.38
C PRO A 179 13.49 -2.77 -6.63
N ASP A 180 14.07 -3.98 -6.53
CA ASP A 180 14.73 -4.67 -7.64
C ASP A 180 13.72 -5.04 -8.72
N SER A 181 12.66 -5.79 -8.37
CA SER A 181 11.59 -6.19 -9.28
C SER A 181 10.81 -5.00 -9.84
N PHE A 182 10.52 -3.99 -9.00
CA PHE A 182 9.79 -2.81 -9.46
C PHE A 182 10.55 -2.06 -10.55
N ILE A 183 11.88 -1.88 -10.39
CA ILE A 183 12.71 -1.18 -11.39
C ILE A 183 12.85 -1.99 -12.66
N ASP A 184 12.97 -3.32 -12.56
CA ASP A 184 13.03 -4.19 -13.76
C ASP A 184 11.76 -4.13 -14.60
N GLU A 185 10.60 -4.06 -13.95
CA GLU A 185 9.32 -4.03 -14.64
C GLU A 185 8.92 -2.64 -15.13
N ASN A 186 9.18 -1.59 -14.35
CA ASN A 186 8.61 -0.26 -14.58
C ASN A 186 9.65 0.83 -14.89
N GLY A 187 10.91 0.57 -14.64
CA GLY A 187 12.02 1.49 -14.84
C GLY A 187 12.15 2.57 -13.77
N LEU A 188 13.29 3.26 -13.77
CA LEU A 188 13.61 4.31 -12.81
C LEU A 188 12.64 5.51 -12.80
N PRO A 189 12.15 6.02 -13.95
CA PRO A 189 11.20 7.16 -13.95
C PRO A 189 9.90 6.85 -13.20
N ALA A 190 9.38 5.62 -13.32
CA ALA A 190 8.20 5.17 -12.58
C ALA A 190 8.48 5.10 -11.08
N PHE A 191 9.64 4.59 -10.67
CA PHE A 191 10.07 4.56 -9.28
C PHE A 191 10.19 5.98 -8.69
N GLN A 192 10.80 6.92 -9.41
CA GLN A 192 10.91 8.31 -8.99
C GLN A 192 9.53 8.98 -8.85
N SER A 193 8.61 8.72 -9.78
CA SER A 193 7.21 9.17 -9.66
C SER A 193 6.55 8.61 -8.41
N LEU A 194 6.80 7.34 -8.08
CA LEU A 194 6.25 6.71 -6.88
C LEU A 194 6.83 7.33 -5.59
N LEU A 195 8.12 7.69 -5.57
CA LEU A 195 8.74 8.40 -4.45
C LEU A 195 8.06 9.73 -4.12
N THR A 196 7.53 10.45 -5.13
CA THR A 196 6.79 11.70 -4.90
C THR A 196 5.49 11.49 -4.12
N GLN A 197 4.94 10.28 -4.13
CA GLN A 197 3.72 9.88 -3.42
C GLN A 197 3.99 9.38 -2.00
N SER A 198 5.24 9.42 -1.53
CA SER A 198 5.60 9.01 -0.18
C SER A 198 4.82 9.82 0.87
N LYS A 199 4.32 9.11 1.88
CA LYS A 199 3.50 9.66 2.96
C LYS A 199 4.38 10.32 4.02
N SER A 200 3.90 11.38 4.64
CA SER A 200 4.51 11.92 5.86
C SER A 200 4.44 10.92 7.02
N LEU A 201 5.27 11.10 8.04
CA LEU A 201 5.24 10.25 9.23
C LEU A 201 3.86 10.24 9.89
N VAL A 202 3.19 11.39 10.00
CA VAL A 202 1.85 11.48 10.60
C VAL A 202 0.78 10.78 9.73
N ASP A 203 0.90 10.86 8.40
CA ASP A 203 0.00 10.14 7.49
C ASP A 203 0.20 8.62 7.55
N GLN A 204 1.45 8.19 7.67
CA GLN A 204 1.77 6.77 7.80
C GLN A 204 1.35 6.20 9.15
N LEU A 205 1.52 6.95 10.25
CA LEU A 205 0.96 6.62 11.56
C LEU A 205 -0.54 6.41 11.48
N TRP A 206 -1.25 7.39 10.88
CA TRP A 206 -2.69 7.29 10.69
C TRP A 206 -3.06 6.04 9.89
N HIS A 207 -2.37 5.79 8.79
CA HIS A 207 -2.64 4.66 7.90
C HIS A 207 -2.45 3.30 8.59
N LEU A 208 -1.35 3.13 9.35
CA LEU A 208 -0.97 1.84 9.94
C LEU A 208 -1.68 1.51 11.24
N TYR A 209 -2.09 2.52 12.02
CA TYR A 209 -2.59 2.30 13.37
C TYR A 209 -4.06 2.64 13.55
N PHE A 210 -4.65 3.47 12.67
CA PHE A 210 -5.98 4.02 12.91
C PHE A 210 -6.98 3.79 11.77
N LEU A 211 -6.52 3.73 10.52
CA LEU A 211 -7.41 3.68 9.36
C LEU A 211 -8.31 2.43 9.34
N SER A 212 -7.80 1.29 9.79
CA SER A 212 -8.52 0.00 9.80
C SER A 212 -9.37 -0.21 11.06
N ILE A 213 -9.26 0.65 12.07
CA ILE A 213 -10.01 0.50 13.31
C ILE A 213 -11.43 1.02 13.11
N ASP A 214 -12.42 0.15 13.34
CA ASP A 214 -13.81 0.53 13.39
C ASP A 214 -14.06 1.51 14.56
N GLN A 215 -14.72 2.63 14.27
CA GLN A 215 -14.95 3.73 15.20
C GLN A 215 -16.41 3.84 15.66
N ASP A 216 -17.18 2.77 15.53
CA ASP A 216 -18.62 2.77 15.69
C ASP A 216 -19.10 3.00 17.11
N THR A 217 -18.35 2.53 18.11
CA THR A 217 -18.75 2.65 19.51
C THR A 217 -17.88 3.64 20.30
N PRO A 218 -18.42 4.23 21.39
CA PRO A 218 -17.64 5.11 22.28
C PRO A 218 -16.38 4.44 22.84
N GLU A 219 -16.45 3.14 23.14
CA GLU A 219 -15.34 2.36 23.70
C GLU A 219 -14.20 2.25 22.69
N LYS A 220 -14.51 1.92 21.42
CA LYS A 220 -13.53 1.86 20.33
C LYS A 220 -12.89 3.21 20.08
N ARG A 221 -13.66 4.29 20.14
CA ARG A 221 -13.14 5.67 20.02
C ARG A 221 -12.18 6.00 21.15
N THR A 222 -12.53 5.64 22.38
CA THR A 222 -11.68 5.83 23.55
C THR A 222 -10.38 5.04 23.42
N GLN A 223 -10.44 3.82 22.87
CA GLN A 223 -9.25 3.01 22.63
C GLN A 223 -8.33 3.64 21.57
N ILE A 224 -8.89 4.21 20.50
CA ILE A 224 -8.12 4.96 19.51
C ILE A 224 -7.42 6.16 20.14
N ASP A 225 -8.15 6.94 20.93
CA ASP A 225 -7.59 8.11 21.60
C ASP A 225 -6.45 7.71 22.55
N LYS A 226 -6.58 6.60 23.30
CA LYS A 226 -5.50 6.06 24.15
C LYS A 226 -4.29 5.64 23.33
N ASN A 227 -4.47 4.85 22.27
CA ASN A 227 -3.37 4.41 21.41
C ASN A 227 -2.64 5.59 20.76
N LEU A 228 -3.39 6.66 20.40
CA LEU A 228 -2.82 7.90 19.89
C LEU A 228 -1.93 8.59 20.91
N TRP A 229 -2.41 8.70 22.16
CA TRP A 229 -1.65 9.28 23.25
C TRP A 229 -0.39 8.45 23.55
N GLU A 230 -0.50 7.13 23.63
CA GLU A 230 0.63 6.22 23.85
C GLU A 230 1.71 6.35 22.77
N LEU A 231 1.33 6.32 21.49
CA LEU A 231 2.26 6.46 20.37
C LEU A 231 2.98 7.81 20.35
N THR A 232 2.26 8.89 20.65
CA THR A 232 2.84 10.23 20.61
C THR A 232 3.57 10.61 21.89
N SER A 233 3.32 9.92 23.01
CA SER A 233 3.96 10.20 24.30
C SER A 233 5.48 10.06 24.29
N SER A 234 6.02 9.27 23.34
CA SER A 234 7.46 9.08 23.17
C SER A 234 8.17 10.27 22.52
N ILE A 235 7.45 11.21 21.90
CA ILE A 235 8.02 12.43 21.31
C ILE A 235 8.53 13.34 22.43
N GLN A 236 9.83 13.65 22.40
CA GLN A 236 10.48 14.39 23.47
C GLN A 236 10.18 15.90 23.46
N ASP A 237 9.99 16.49 22.27
CA ASP A 237 9.63 17.90 22.13
C ASP A 237 8.11 18.08 22.39
N PRO A 238 7.72 18.81 23.47
CA PRO A 238 6.32 18.97 23.83
C PRO A 238 5.49 19.70 22.76
N ALA A 239 6.08 20.65 22.04
CA ALA A 239 5.38 21.38 20.99
C ALA A 239 5.12 20.47 19.79
N LEU A 240 6.11 19.69 19.37
CA LEU A 240 5.99 18.70 18.32
C LEU A 240 4.99 17.61 18.70
N GLN A 241 5.06 17.09 19.92
CA GLN A 241 4.12 16.12 20.47
C GLN A 241 2.66 16.61 20.36
N LYS A 242 2.41 17.85 20.80
CA LYS A 242 1.08 18.47 20.73
C LYS A 242 0.58 18.60 19.29
N ASN A 243 1.46 18.97 18.35
CA ASN A 243 1.11 19.07 16.94
C ASN A 243 0.74 17.69 16.35
N TYR A 244 1.52 16.66 16.62
CA TYR A 244 1.19 15.29 16.20
C TYR A 244 -0.15 14.81 16.77
N GLN A 245 -0.42 15.07 18.04
CA GLN A 245 -1.70 14.76 18.68
C GLN A 245 -2.86 15.49 18.01
N SER A 246 -2.69 16.80 17.75
CA SER A 246 -3.70 17.61 17.07
C SER A 246 -4.01 17.10 15.68
N ASP A 247 -2.99 16.82 14.88
CA ASP A 247 -3.14 16.35 13.50
C ASP A 247 -3.80 14.97 13.45
N LEU A 248 -3.38 14.04 14.29
CA LEU A 248 -3.97 12.71 14.38
C LEU A 248 -5.42 12.77 14.88
N LEU A 249 -5.75 13.62 15.87
CA LEU A 249 -7.12 13.85 16.31
C LEU A 249 -7.98 14.45 15.19
N GLN A 250 -7.44 15.39 14.40
CA GLN A 250 -8.15 15.98 13.27
C GLN A 250 -8.43 14.92 12.20
N LYS A 251 -7.44 14.06 11.87
CA LYS A 251 -7.62 12.94 10.95
C LYS A 251 -8.69 11.96 11.45
N THR A 252 -8.69 11.65 12.75
CA THR A 252 -9.70 10.79 13.39
C THR A 252 -11.10 11.41 13.25
N LYS A 253 -11.25 12.71 13.55
CA LYS A 253 -12.53 13.43 13.41
C LYS A 253 -13.01 13.48 11.95
N SER A 254 -12.11 13.78 11.03
CA SER A 254 -12.42 13.81 9.58
C SER A 254 -12.83 12.45 9.06
N HIS A 255 -12.14 11.39 9.47
CA HIS A 255 -12.49 10.01 9.11
C HIS A 255 -13.87 9.62 9.68
N ARG A 256 -14.15 9.94 10.94
CA ARG A 256 -15.48 9.76 11.55
C ARG A 256 -16.56 10.52 10.78
N SER A 257 -16.32 11.80 10.48
CA SER A 257 -17.24 12.61 9.70
C SER A 257 -17.57 11.97 8.35
N THR A 258 -16.55 11.44 7.66
CA THR A 258 -16.73 10.73 6.41
C THR A 258 -17.51 9.42 6.60
N LEU A 259 -17.26 8.68 7.67
CA LEU A 259 -18.03 7.45 8.02
C LEU A 259 -19.48 7.79 8.39
N TYR A 260 -19.71 8.86 9.17
CA TYR A 260 -21.07 9.32 9.53
C TYR A 260 -21.82 9.89 8.31
N GLN A 261 -21.14 10.62 7.42
CA GLN A 261 -21.73 11.09 6.17
C GLN A 261 -22.09 9.93 5.26
N ARG A 262 -21.29 8.86 5.20
CA ARG A 262 -21.63 7.63 4.49
C ARG A 262 -22.81 6.87 5.11
N ARG A 263 -23.05 7.03 6.42
CA ARG A 263 -24.19 6.40 7.15
C ARG A 263 -25.48 7.23 7.09
N ASN A 264 -25.41 8.56 7.01
CA ASN A 264 -26.53 9.49 7.17
C ASN A 264 -26.72 10.41 5.97
N VAL A 265 -26.42 10.01 4.75
CA VAL A 265 -26.60 10.90 3.60
C VAL A 265 -28.06 10.97 3.17
N SER A 266 -28.74 12.01 3.69
CA SER A 266 -29.53 12.88 2.83
C SER A 266 -28.57 13.95 2.28
N PRO A 267 -28.53 14.25 0.99
CA PRO A 267 -27.45 15.03 0.41
C PRO A 267 -27.59 16.53 0.65
N PRO A 268 -26.53 17.27 1.02
CA PRO A 268 -26.48 18.71 0.86
C PRO A 268 -25.90 19.09 -0.51
N LEU A 269 -26.59 19.99 -1.16
CA LEU A 269 -26.25 20.63 -2.41
C LEU A 269 -24.97 21.47 -2.30
N SER A 270 -23.91 21.09 -2.98
CA SER A 270 -22.95 22.01 -3.64
C SER A 270 -21.86 21.23 -4.40
N PRO A 271 -21.37 21.72 -5.54
CA PRO A 271 -20.58 20.92 -6.46
C PRO A 271 -19.09 21.01 -6.15
N ARG A 272 -18.48 19.89 -5.73
CA ARG A 272 -17.03 19.70 -5.81
C ARG A 272 -16.71 18.84 -7.03
N LYS A 273 -15.88 19.34 -7.94
CA LYS A 273 -15.35 18.62 -9.10
C LYS A 273 -14.77 17.27 -8.67
N LYS A 274 -15.42 16.19 -9.08
CA LYS A 274 -14.90 14.83 -8.92
C LYS A 274 -13.84 14.58 -9.99
N ILE A 275 -12.61 14.27 -9.56
CA ILE A 275 -11.61 13.67 -10.45
C ILE A 275 -12.10 12.23 -10.72
N LYS A 276 -12.49 11.97 -11.95
CA LYS A 276 -12.91 10.62 -12.39
C LYS A 276 -11.67 9.75 -12.52
N HIS A 277 -11.54 8.72 -11.65
CA HIS A 277 -10.66 7.59 -11.91
C HIS A 277 -11.32 6.68 -12.95
N PRO A 278 -10.69 6.36 -14.08
CA PRO A 278 -11.37 5.77 -15.24
C PRO A 278 -11.77 4.30 -15.12
N HIS A 279 -11.54 3.60 -13.98
CA HIS A 279 -11.74 2.15 -13.90
C HIS A 279 -12.43 1.62 -12.62
N LYS A 280 -12.99 2.46 -11.75
CA LYS A 280 -13.75 1.94 -10.59
C LYS A 280 -15.24 2.05 -10.86
N ILE A 281 -15.90 0.88 -10.93
CA ILE A 281 -17.36 0.75 -10.91
C ILE A 281 -17.89 1.28 -9.57
N ASP A 282 -18.98 2.06 -9.59
CA ASP A 282 -19.62 2.55 -8.37
C ASP A 282 -20.29 1.43 -7.56
N LEU A 283 -20.62 1.73 -6.31
CA LEU A 283 -21.16 0.75 -5.38
C LEU A 283 -22.47 0.12 -5.86
N ASN A 284 -23.39 0.90 -6.45
CA ASN A 284 -24.69 0.42 -6.86
C ASN A 284 -24.60 -0.55 -8.04
N ARG A 285 -23.76 -0.24 -9.04
CA ARG A 285 -23.51 -1.14 -10.18
C ARG A 285 -22.81 -2.42 -9.73
N ARG A 286 -21.84 -2.32 -8.81
CA ARG A 286 -21.17 -3.48 -8.22
C ARG A 286 -22.14 -4.37 -7.47
N LEU A 287 -23.02 -3.77 -6.66
CA LEU A 287 -24.05 -4.49 -5.93
C LEU A 287 -25.02 -5.21 -6.88
N LEU A 288 -25.46 -4.52 -7.92
CA LEU A 288 -26.40 -5.09 -8.89
C LEU A 288 -25.79 -6.31 -9.62
N LEU A 289 -24.53 -6.22 -10.05
CA LEU A 289 -23.82 -7.36 -10.65
C LEU A 289 -23.66 -8.53 -9.65
N TYR A 290 -23.33 -8.23 -8.39
CA TYR A 290 -23.26 -9.26 -7.36
C TYR A 290 -24.61 -9.97 -7.18
N LEU A 291 -25.71 -9.21 -7.08
CA LEU A 291 -27.06 -9.77 -6.97
C LEU A 291 -27.44 -10.59 -8.20
N ALA A 292 -27.10 -10.11 -9.40
CA ALA A 292 -27.34 -10.81 -10.66
C ALA A 292 -26.62 -12.16 -10.73
N ILE A 293 -25.38 -12.22 -10.24
CA ILE A 293 -24.58 -13.45 -10.24
C ILE A 293 -25.01 -14.41 -9.16
N ARG A 294 -25.30 -13.90 -7.95
CA ARG A 294 -25.60 -14.73 -6.78
C ARG A 294 -27.05 -15.20 -6.76
N TYR A 295 -27.97 -14.39 -7.30
CA TYR A 295 -29.41 -14.62 -7.31
C TYR A 295 -29.98 -14.40 -8.73
N PRO A 296 -29.68 -15.30 -9.68
CA PRO A 296 -30.04 -15.13 -11.10
C PRO A 296 -31.53 -14.92 -11.37
N ASN A 297 -32.43 -15.42 -10.51
CA ASN A 297 -33.87 -15.20 -10.62
C ASN A 297 -34.20 -13.71 -10.64
N LEU A 298 -33.46 -12.85 -9.96
CA LEU A 298 -33.70 -11.40 -10.02
C LEU A 298 -33.44 -10.82 -11.43
N VAL A 299 -32.51 -11.38 -12.18
CA VAL A 299 -32.26 -10.97 -13.57
C VAL A 299 -33.38 -11.47 -14.48
N ILE A 300 -33.86 -12.70 -14.25
CA ILE A 300 -34.98 -13.27 -15.02
C ILE A 300 -36.26 -12.43 -14.82
N ASP A 301 -36.52 -12.04 -13.58
CA ASP A 301 -37.73 -11.25 -13.22
C ASP A 301 -37.63 -9.76 -13.67
N HIS A 302 -36.41 -9.24 -13.91
CA HIS A 302 -36.15 -7.83 -14.21
C HIS A 302 -35.18 -7.64 -15.40
N GLU A 303 -35.24 -8.47 -16.43
CA GLU A 303 -34.30 -8.53 -17.54
C GLU A 303 -34.19 -7.20 -18.29
N GLU A 304 -35.31 -6.55 -18.59
CA GLU A 304 -35.38 -5.30 -19.32
C GLU A 304 -34.69 -4.18 -18.53
N ASP A 305 -34.96 -4.06 -17.25
CA ASP A 305 -34.36 -3.06 -16.38
C ASP A 305 -32.84 -3.26 -16.25
N PHE A 306 -32.41 -4.52 -16.06
CA PHE A 306 -30.99 -4.87 -15.95
C PHE A 306 -30.20 -4.59 -17.24
N SER A 307 -30.81 -4.86 -18.41
CA SER A 307 -30.21 -4.60 -19.72
C SER A 307 -29.97 -3.11 -19.99
N ASN A 308 -30.81 -2.24 -19.40
CA ASN A 308 -30.77 -0.78 -19.59
C ASN A 308 -29.76 -0.05 -18.66
N ILE A 309 -29.04 -0.77 -17.81
CA ILE A 309 -28.01 -0.19 -16.95
C ILE A 309 -26.70 -0.04 -17.69
N ASP A 310 -26.15 1.17 -17.65
CA ASP A 310 -24.86 1.50 -18.24
C ASP A 310 -23.72 1.00 -17.32
N PHE A 311 -23.07 -0.10 -17.68
CA PHE A 311 -21.85 -0.58 -17.04
C PHE A 311 -20.59 -0.06 -17.75
N PRO A 312 -19.48 0.15 -17.03
CA PRO A 312 -18.18 0.39 -17.66
C PRO A 312 -17.80 -0.74 -18.62
N ALA A 313 -17.03 -0.45 -19.66
CA ALA A 313 -16.65 -1.41 -20.69
C ALA A 313 -16.06 -2.72 -20.13
N SER A 314 -15.31 -2.65 -19.03
CA SER A 314 -14.75 -3.81 -18.33
C SER A 314 -15.82 -4.75 -17.74
N HIS A 315 -16.99 -4.25 -17.36
CA HIS A 315 -18.07 -5.02 -16.72
C HIS A 315 -19.24 -5.34 -17.68
N LEU A 316 -19.27 -4.68 -18.83
CA LEU A 316 -20.32 -4.86 -19.84
C LEU A 316 -20.38 -6.29 -20.36
N THR A 317 -19.22 -6.95 -20.50
CA THR A 317 -19.13 -8.34 -20.96
C THR A 317 -19.77 -9.29 -19.93
N LEU A 318 -19.59 -9.02 -18.62
CA LEU A 318 -20.19 -9.82 -17.57
C LEU A 318 -21.70 -9.63 -17.50
N GLN A 319 -22.21 -8.37 -17.66
CA GLN A 319 -23.65 -8.08 -17.78
C GLN A 319 -24.28 -8.86 -18.94
N LYS A 320 -23.67 -8.80 -20.13
CA LYS A 320 -24.16 -9.52 -21.31
C LYS A 320 -24.22 -11.02 -21.08
N GLU A 321 -23.18 -11.60 -20.45
CA GLU A 321 -23.16 -13.03 -20.19
C GLU A 321 -24.17 -13.46 -19.11
N CYS A 322 -24.50 -12.59 -18.16
CA CYS A 322 -25.65 -12.82 -17.25
C CYS A 322 -26.96 -12.89 -18.04
N LEU A 323 -27.21 -11.93 -18.93
CA LEU A 323 -28.41 -11.92 -19.79
C LEU A 323 -28.46 -13.14 -20.73
N ASP A 324 -27.37 -13.50 -21.37
CA ASP A 324 -27.26 -14.69 -22.23
C ASP A 324 -27.50 -15.98 -21.43
N SER A 325 -27.05 -16.03 -20.18
CA SER A 325 -27.28 -17.16 -19.29
C SER A 325 -28.76 -17.28 -18.89
N CYS A 326 -29.49 -16.16 -18.76
CA CYS A 326 -30.95 -16.15 -18.60
C CYS A 326 -31.63 -16.66 -19.86
N ALA A 327 -31.31 -16.10 -21.03
CA ALA A 327 -31.92 -16.44 -22.31
C ALA A 327 -31.74 -17.94 -22.68
N THR A 328 -30.58 -18.51 -22.32
CA THR A 328 -30.26 -19.93 -22.56
C THR A 328 -30.76 -20.86 -21.44
N GLN A 329 -31.51 -20.35 -20.45
CA GLN A 329 -32.01 -21.09 -19.30
C GLN A 329 -30.93 -21.92 -18.59
N LYS A 330 -29.78 -21.32 -18.38
CA LYS A 330 -28.64 -21.99 -17.75
C LYS A 330 -29.00 -22.46 -16.33
N PRO A 331 -28.64 -23.70 -15.93
CA PRO A 331 -28.92 -24.20 -14.60
C PRO A 331 -28.37 -23.27 -13.50
N ILE A 332 -29.23 -22.91 -12.55
CA ILE A 332 -28.85 -22.10 -11.38
C ILE A 332 -28.34 -23.07 -10.31
N GLN A 333 -27.12 -22.88 -9.86
CA GLN A 333 -26.50 -23.66 -8.79
C GLN A 333 -26.86 -23.10 -7.41
N GLU A 334 -26.45 -23.78 -6.34
CA GLU A 334 -26.70 -23.37 -4.95
C GLU A 334 -26.09 -21.98 -4.62
N ASP A 335 -24.99 -21.61 -5.29
CA ASP A 335 -24.34 -20.30 -5.20
C ASP A 335 -24.70 -19.34 -6.36
N GLY A 336 -25.80 -19.60 -7.06
CA GLY A 336 -26.20 -18.90 -8.27
C GLY A 336 -25.29 -19.26 -9.44
N TRP A 337 -24.73 -18.28 -10.10
CA TRP A 337 -23.72 -18.44 -11.16
C TRP A 337 -22.30 -18.11 -10.70
N LEU A 338 -22.07 -17.93 -9.40
CA LEU A 338 -20.78 -17.47 -8.89
C LEU A 338 -19.64 -18.44 -9.24
N SER A 339 -19.80 -19.73 -8.96
CA SER A 339 -18.79 -20.76 -9.30
C SER A 339 -18.55 -20.85 -10.81
N TYR A 340 -19.59 -20.69 -11.62
CA TYR A 340 -19.47 -20.68 -13.07
C TYR A 340 -18.60 -19.53 -13.59
N PHE A 341 -18.81 -18.31 -13.07
CA PHE A 341 -18.02 -17.14 -13.48
C PHE A 341 -16.61 -17.18 -12.90
N GLN A 342 -16.42 -17.70 -11.68
CA GLN A 342 -15.10 -17.87 -11.07
C GLN A 342 -14.19 -18.86 -11.84
N ALA A 343 -14.78 -19.84 -12.50
CA ALA A 343 -14.03 -20.78 -13.35
C ALA A 343 -13.46 -20.12 -14.63
N LYS A 344 -13.95 -18.94 -15.01
CA LYS A 344 -13.50 -18.21 -16.19
C LYS A 344 -12.43 -17.18 -15.82
N GLU A 345 -11.25 -17.31 -16.37
CA GLU A 345 -10.10 -16.42 -16.13
C GLU A 345 -10.43 -14.95 -16.46
N ALA A 346 -11.23 -14.73 -17.52
CA ALA A 346 -11.64 -13.40 -17.96
C ALA A 346 -12.41 -12.57 -16.90
N TYR A 347 -13.00 -13.21 -15.89
CA TYR A 347 -13.81 -12.53 -14.85
C TYR A 347 -13.15 -12.53 -13.47
N ARG A 348 -11.97 -13.13 -13.32
CA ARG A 348 -11.28 -13.25 -12.03
C ARG A 348 -11.04 -11.89 -11.38
N ASP A 349 -10.57 -10.91 -12.13
CA ASP A 349 -10.29 -9.57 -11.63
C ASP A 349 -11.57 -8.84 -11.24
N ILE A 350 -12.60 -8.92 -12.08
CA ILE A 350 -13.91 -8.29 -11.81
C ILE A 350 -14.56 -8.92 -10.57
N LEU A 351 -14.51 -10.24 -10.44
CA LEU A 351 -15.07 -10.95 -9.30
C LEU A 351 -14.30 -10.71 -8.01
N SER A 352 -13.00 -10.39 -8.09
CA SER A 352 -12.21 -9.98 -6.92
C SER A 352 -12.67 -8.65 -6.33
N GLU A 353 -13.34 -7.80 -7.11
CA GLU A 353 -13.95 -6.56 -6.64
C GLU A 353 -15.23 -6.81 -5.81
N PHE A 354 -15.82 -8.01 -5.91
CA PHE A 354 -16.99 -8.41 -5.14
C PHE A 354 -16.58 -9.02 -3.79
N ASP A 355 -15.93 -8.22 -2.94
CA ASP A 355 -15.70 -8.64 -1.55
C ASP A 355 -17.06 -8.82 -0.84
N ILE A 356 -17.41 -10.10 -0.64
CA ILE A 356 -18.66 -10.51 0.01
C ILE A 356 -18.77 -9.87 1.41
N THR A 357 -17.66 -9.69 2.10
CA THR A 357 -17.60 -9.05 3.41
C THR A 357 -17.95 -7.57 3.30
N PHE A 358 -17.45 -6.90 2.27
CA PHE A 358 -17.76 -5.50 1.98
C PHE A 358 -19.23 -5.31 1.60
N ILE A 359 -19.77 -6.16 0.73
CA ILE A 359 -21.17 -6.10 0.28
C ILE A 359 -22.12 -6.38 1.47
N ARG A 360 -21.83 -7.40 2.28
CA ARG A 360 -22.61 -7.72 3.49
C ARG A 360 -22.54 -6.63 4.56
N SER A 361 -21.44 -5.91 4.67
CA SER A 361 -21.31 -4.80 5.63
C SER A 361 -22.14 -3.57 5.23
N HIS A 362 -22.40 -3.38 3.93
CA HIS A 362 -23.17 -2.25 3.40
C HIS A 362 -24.66 -2.56 3.24
N LEU A 363 -25.05 -3.83 3.35
CA LEU A 363 -26.42 -4.30 3.23
C LEU A 363 -26.80 -5.20 4.41
N PRO A 364 -27.21 -4.61 5.54
CA PRO A 364 -27.60 -5.38 6.73
C PRO A 364 -28.73 -6.37 6.50
N GLY A 365 -29.53 -6.21 5.43
CA GLY A 365 -30.57 -7.15 5.01
C GLY A 365 -30.08 -8.44 4.34
N LEU A 366 -28.86 -8.46 3.77
CA LEU A 366 -28.29 -9.65 3.12
C LEU A 366 -27.50 -10.51 4.14
N ARG A 367 -28.17 -10.96 5.22
CA ARG A 367 -27.62 -12.00 6.11
C ARG A 367 -27.60 -13.35 5.40
N LYS A 368 -27.05 -14.41 6.03
CA LYS A 368 -27.09 -15.78 5.48
C LYS A 368 -28.54 -16.10 5.07
N ASP A 369 -28.73 -16.40 3.78
CA ASP A 369 -30.01 -16.77 3.15
C ASP A 369 -31.15 -15.72 3.30
N PRO A 370 -31.03 -14.55 2.60
CA PRO A 370 -32.14 -13.60 2.54
C PRO A 370 -33.32 -14.18 1.79
N ASP A 371 -34.54 -13.87 2.25
CA ASP A 371 -35.76 -14.26 1.57
C ASP A 371 -35.95 -13.50 0.24
N SER A 372 -36.83 -14.04 -0.63
CA SER A 372 -37.08 -13.45 -1.95
C SER A 372 -37.63 -12.01 -1.87
N SER A 373 -38.40 -11.69 -0.81
CA SER A 373 -38.94 -10.35 -0.58
C SER A 373 -37.83 -9.33 -0.27
N THR A 374 -36.90 -9.69 0.61
CA THR A 374 -35.72 -8.86 0.94
C THR A 374 -34.82 -8.65 -0.28
N LEU A 375 -34.60 -9.68 -1.09
CA LEU A 375 -33.84 -9.59 -2.33
C LEU A 375 -34.49 -8.65 -3.34
N ALA A 376 -35.79 -8.78 -3.56
CA ALA A 376 -36.52 -7.90 -4.46
C ALA A 376 -36.49 -6.43 -4.00
N GLU A 377 -36.61 -6.18 -2.69
CA GLU A 377 -36.54 -4.83 -2.14
C GLU A 377 -35.14 -4.20 -2.34
N VAL A 378 -34.07 -4.95 -2.09
CA VAL A 378 -32.69 -4.48 -2.30
C VAL A 378 -32.42 -4.22 -3.78
N TRP A 379 -32.91 -5.11 -4.67
CA TRP A 379 -32.81 -4.93 -6.11
C TRP A 379 -33.49 -3.63 -6.56
N GLN A 380 -34.75 -3.45 -6.20
CA GLN A 380 -35.54 -2.26 -6.57
C GLN A 380 -34.90 -0.97 -6.06
N LYS A 381 -34.43 -0.91 -4.80
CA LYS A 381 -33.73 0.24 -4.23
C LYS A 381 -32.45 0.56 -5.00
N THR A 382 -31.70 -0.47 -5.39
CA THR A 382 -30.47 -0.30 -6.15
C THR A 382 -30.74 0.21 -7.57
N MET A 383 -31.76 -0.34 -8.23
CA MET A 383 -32.21 0.11 -9.54
C MET A 383 -32.69 1.56 -9.51
N GLN A 384 -33.51 1.91 -8.52
CA GLN A 384 -33.97 3.27 -8.33
C GLN A 384 -32.83 4.28 -8.14
N ALA A 385 -31.82 3.91 -7.35
CA ALA A 385 -30.65 4.75 -7.15
C ALA A 385 -29.85 4.99 -8.46
N LEU A 386 -29.72 3.95 -9.30
CA LEU A 386 -29.05 4.05 -10.60
C LEU A 386 -29.87 4.89 -11.61
N HIS A 387 -31.19 4.75 -11.62
CA HIS A 387 -32.06 5.61 -12.44
C HIS A 387 -31.97 7.08 -12.03
N GLN A 388 -31.96 7.37 -10.73
CA GLN A 388 -31.79 8.73 -10.22
C GLN A 388 -30.41 9.31 -10.58
N GLU A 389 -29.37 8.50 -10.52
CA GLU A 389 -28.03 8.89 -10.95
C GLU A 389 -27.99 9.23 -12.45
N LYS A 390 -28.60 8.38 -13.29
CA LYS A 390 -28.69 8.59 -14.74
C LYS A 390 -29.43 9.89 -15.07
N GLN A 391 -30.58 10.15 -14.43
CA GLN A 391 -31.34 11.37 -14.61
C GLN A 391 -30.53 12.60 -14.18
N LYS A 392 -29.84 12.53 -13.04
CA LYS A 392 -28.99 13.61 -12.54
C LYS A 392 -27.82 13.91 -13.48
N ASN A 393 -27.15 12.88 -13.99
CA ASN A 393 -26.06 13.06 -14.95
C ASN A 393 -26.56 13.69 -16.25
N LEU A 394 -27.72 13.26 -16.74
CA LEU A 394 -28.33 13.82 -17.94
C LEU A 394 -28.73 15.29 -17.74
N ALA A 395 -29.30 15.65 -16.60
CA ALA A 395 -29.62 17.03 -16.26
C ALA A 395 -28.37 17.91 -16.18
N GLU A 396 -27.27 17.41 -15.62
CA GLU A 396 -26.00 18.10 -15.54
C GLU A 396 -25.33 18.26 -16.92
N GLU A 397 -25.46 17.25 -17.77
CA GLU A 397 -24.99 17.29 -19.17
C GLU A 397 -25.78 18.31 -20.00
N MET A 398 -27.11 18.36 -19.85
CA MET A 398 -27.97 19.37 -20.51
C MET A 398 -27.71 20.77 -19.97
N ARG A 399 -27.43 20.92 -18.69
CA ARG A 399 -27.01 22.18 -18.08
C ARG A 399 -25.69 22.66 -18.67
N GLN A 400 -24.68 21.81 -18.75
CA GLN A 400 -23.39 22.15 -19.34
C GLN A 400 -23.54 22.54 -20.81
N LYS A 401 -24.36 21.81 -21.55
CA LYS A 401 -24.65 22.10 -22.96
C LYS A 401 -25.32 23.46 -23.15
N PHE A 402 -26.20 23.84 -22.21
CA PHE A 402 -26.81 25.21 -22.24
C PHE A 402 -25.80 26.28 -21.81
N GLU A 403 -24.91 25.99 -20.82
CA GLU A 403 -23.86 26.96 -20.44
C GLU A 403 -22.84 27.20 -21.56
N ASP A 404 -22.51 26.15 -22.35
CA ASP A 404 -21.58 26.24 -23.49
C ASP A 404 -22.21 26.86 -24.74
N ASP A 405 -23.52 26.66 -24.95
CA ASP A 405 -24.29 27.20 -26.08
C ASP A 405 -25.72 27.59 -25.62
N PRO A 406 -25.93 28.86 -25.17
CA PRO A 406 -27.18 29.32 -24.58
C PRO A 406 -28.25 29.62 -25.63
N THR A 407 -28.79 28.55 -26.24
CA THR A 407 -29.91 28.64 -27.20
C THR A 407 -31.25 28.30 -26.53
N GLU A 408 -32.36 28.76 -27.11
CA GLU A 408 -33.72 28.45 -26.63
C GLU A 408 -34.01 26.93 -26.68
N GLU A 409 -33.41 26.23 -27.63
CA GLU A 409 -33.52 24.78 -27.78
C GLU A 409 -32.82 24.03 -26.64
N ASN A 410 -31.58 24.42 -26.30
CA ASN A 410 -30.82 23.86 -25.18
C ASN A 410 -31.49 24.20 -23.84
N TRP A 411 -32.11 25.37 -23.70
CA TRP A 411 -32.90 25.73 -22.53
C TRP A 411 -34.12 24.82 -22.33
N LYS A 412 -34.89 24.57 -23.43
CA LYS A 412 -36.04 23.65 -23.40
C LYS A 412 -35.65 22.24 -23.05
N LEU A 413 -34.48 21.74 -23.54
CA LEU A 413 -33.93 20.45 -23.21
C LEU A 413 -33.53 20.37 -21.71
N PHE A 414 -32.90 21.40 -21.18
CA PHE A 414 -32.54 21.49 -19.76
C PHE A 414 -33.80 21.47 -18.88
N LEU A 415 -34.82 22.26 -19.17
CA LEU A 415 -36.07 22.29 -18.39
C LEU A 415 -36.81 20.94 -18.41
N LYS A 416 -36.78 20.21 -19.53
CA LYS A 416 -37.41 18.90 -19.66
C LYS A 416 -36.82 17.85 -18.73
N HIS A 417 -35.53 17.97 -18.39
CA HIS A 417 -34.82 17.01 -17.55
C HIS A 417 -34.56 17.47 -16.10
N THR A 418 -34.98 18.69 -15.74
CA THR A 418 -34.90 19.24 -14.38
C THR A 418 -36.23 19.23 -13.63
N ASN A 419 -37.37 19.06 -14.32
CA ASN A 419 -38.71 19.05 -13.73
C ASN A 419 -39.28 17.62 -13.50
N THR A 420 -38.41 16.60 -13.49
CA THR A 420 -38.76 15.23 -13.08
C THR A 420 -37.94 14.86 -11.85
#